data_082abcb25a0ae9bef07eb58b6437d530
#
_entry.id   082abcb25a0ae9bef07eb58b6437d530
#
_cell.length_a   1.000
_cell.length_b   1.000
_cell.length_c   1.000
_cell.angle_alpha   90.00
_cell.angle_beta   90.00
_cell.angle_gamma   90.00
#
_symmetry.space_group_name_H-M   'P 1'
#
loop_
_entity.id
_entity.type
_entity.pdbx_description
1 polymer ?
#
loop_
_entity_poly.entity_id
_entity_poly.type
_entity_poly.pdbx_seq_one_letter_code
_entity_poly.pdbx_strand_id
1 'polypeptide(L)'
;MNSTITQQDVFAFVGDPATFGGLPVKRIDTHVASVFLAGDRALKIKREVRFPFLDFSTLAKRQAACEAEIEANRPFAPALYHGVVPITCEADGRLAIGGKGEPVEWAVDMVRFDETQTLDQIADRSGIDVGLADQLARTIAAAHARAPVVEDAPWIEALAAYIGQNETAFAASEALYRPAEREALTRASFAAL
;
A
#
# COMPACT_ATOMS: atom_id res chain seq x y z
N MET A 1 31.38 -16.67 1.30
CA MET A 1 30.07 -16.92 0.66
C MET A 1 29.19 -15.73 1.04
N ASN A 2 28.91 -14.84 0.10
CA ASN A 2 27.94 -13.77 0.38
C ASN A 2 26.56 -14.42 0.46
N SER A 3 26.03 -14.53 1.66
CA SER A 3 24.63 -14.92 1.86
C SER A 3 23.76 -13.84 1.21
N THR A 4 22.88 -14.22 0.31
CA THR A 4 21.93 -13.31 -0.29
C THR A 4 20.99 -12.83 0.81
N ILE A 5 20.92 -11.51 1.05
CA ILE A 5 20.00 -10.92 2.02
C ILE A 5 18.56 -11.14 1.54
N THR A 6 17.76 -11.71 2.41
CA THR A 6 16.34 -11.99 2.15
C THR A 6 15.45 -10.85 2.70
N GLN A 7 14.20 -10.79 2.25
CA GLN A 7 13.24 -9.84 2.82
C GLN A 7 12.99 -10.11 4.32
N GLN A 8 13.14 -11.36 4.78
CA GLN A 8 13.01 -11.69 6.21
C GLN A 8 14.16 -11.10 7.03
N ASP A 9 15.39 -11.07 6.49
CA ASP A 9 16.53 -10.42 7.14
C ASP A 9 16.27 -8.91 7.28
N VAL A 10 15.71 -8.28 6.24
CA VAL A 10 15.29 -6.87 6.28
C VAL A 10 14.21 -6.65 7.35
N PHE A 11 13.20 -7.52 7.42
CA PHE A 11 12.14 -7.41 8.43
C PHE A 11 12.68 -7.61 9.85
N ALA A 12 13.63 -8.53 10.04
CA ALA A 12 14.30 -8.70 11.33
C ALA A 12 15.08 -7.44 11.73
N PHE A 13 15.84 -6.85 10.80
CA PHE A 13 16.59 -5.61 11.01
C PHE A 13 15.67 -4.42 11.34
N VAL A 14 14.61 -4.19 10.54
CA VAL A 14 13.66 -3.07 10.77
C VAL A 14 12.78 -3.33 11.99
N GLY A 15 12.58 -4.58 12.40
CA GLY A 15 11.85 -4.96 13.61
C GLY A 15 12.67 -4.86 14.90
N ASP A 16 14.00 -4.71 14.79
CA ASP A 16 14.87 -4.66 15.95
C ASP A 16 14.84 -3.25 16.59
N PRO A 17 14.51 -3.13 17.89
CA PRO A 17 14.63 -1.88 18.63
C PRO A 17 15.99 -1.20 18.50
N ALA A 18 17.09 -1.95 18.39
CA ALA A 18 18.43 -1.41 18.21
C ALA A 18 18.57 -0.52 16.96
N THR A 19 17.82 -0.84 15.90
CA THR A 19 17.77 -0.04 14.67
C THR A 19 17.23 1.37 14.88
N PHE A 20 16.41 1.55 15.91
CA PHE A 20 15.79 2.84 16.29
C PHE A 20 16.26 3.37 17.65
N GLY A 21 17.53 3.11 18.00
CA GLY A 21 18.11 3.62 19.24
C GLY A 21 17.49 3.07 20.53
N GLY A 22 16.94 1.85 20.48
CA GLY A 22 16.30 1.18 21.60
C GLY A 22 14.80 1.44 21.73
N LEU A 23 14.19 2.20 20.83
CA LEU A 23 12.74 2.41 20.83
C LEU A 23 12.00 1.10 20.49
N PRO A 24 10.91 0.80 21.20
CA PRO A 24 10.10 -0.38 20.88
C PRO A 24 9.52 -0.28 19.48
N VAL A 25 9.53 -1.39 18.74
CA VAL A 25 8.98 -1.48 17.38
C VAL A 25 7.72 -2.32 17.38
N LYS A 26 6.60 -1.75 16.91
CA LYS A 26 5.35 -2.50 16.64
C LYS A 26 5.32 -2.82 15.15
N ARG A 27 5.20 -4.09 14.80
CA ARG A 27 4.99 -4.55 13.42
C ARG A 27 3.53 -4.85 13.18
N ILE A 28 3.02 -4.40 12.03
CA ILE A 28 1.66 -4.64 11.54
C ILE A 28 1.76 -5.23 10.14
N ASP A 29 1.30 -6.46 9.96
CA ASP A 29 1.32 -7.14 8.67
C ASP A 29 -0.05 -7.09 7.98
N THR A 30 -0.01 -6.77 6.69
CA THR A 30 -1.14 -6.91 5.78
C THR A 30 -0.81 -7.94 4.69
N HIS A 31 -1.75 -8.21 3.79
CA HIS A 31 -1.51 -9.13 2.66
C HIS A 31 -0.35 -8.68 1.77
N VAL A 32 -0.13 -7.37 1.62
CA VAL A 32 0.78 -6.78 0.63
C VAL A 32 1.88 -5.91 1.23
N ALA A 33 1.85 -5.62 2.52
CA ALA A 33 2.85 -4.77 3.18
C ALA A 33 3.06 -5.15 4.64
N SER A 34 4.25 -4.84 5.16
CA SER A 34 4.57 -4.83 6.59
C SER A 34 4.89 -3.39 7.00
N VAL A 35 4.25 -2.91 8.07
CA VAL A 35 4.45 -1.57 8.62
C VAL A 35 5.14 -1.70 9.97
N PHE A 36 6.23 -0.96 10.15
CA PHE A 36 7.02 -0.92 11.38
C PHE A 36 6.89 0.46 12.01
N LEU A 37 6.40 0.50 13.25
CA LEU A 37 6.15 1.72 14.00
C LEU A 37 7.18 1.83 15.13
N ALA A 38 8.02 2.87 15.08
CA ALA A 38 9.05 3.13 16.09
C ALA A 38 9.03 4.63 16.48
N GLY A 39 8.67 4.94 17.71
CA GLY A 39 8.49 6.33 18.14
C GLY A 39 7.43 7.04 17.29
N ASP A 40 7.82 8.15 16.67
CA ASP A 40 7.01 8.97 15.74
C ASP A 40 7.19 8.60 14.26
N ARG A 41 7.95 7.55 13.95
CA ARG A 41 8.24 7.10 12.59
C ARG A 41 7.45 5.84 12.24
N ALA A 42 7.00 5.77 10.99
CA ALA A 42 6.40 4.57 10.40
C ALA A 42 7.13 4.23 9.09
N LEU A 43 7.63 3.01 8.99
CA LEU A 43 8.22 2.46 7.76
C LEU A 43 7.32 1.38 7.19
N LYS A 44 6.83 1.58 5.96
CA LYS A 44 5.98 0.62 5.25
C LYS A 44 6.76 -0.05 4.12
N ILE A 45 6.97 -1.34 4.23
CA ILE A 45 7.69 -2.16 3.25
C ILE A 45 6.69 -3.01 2.50
N LYS A 46 6.74 -2.98 1.16
CA LYS A 46 5.93 -3.88 0.31
C LYS A 46 6.44 -5.30 0.47
N ARG A 47 5.53 -6.27 0.68
CA ARG A 47 5.91 -7.69 0.80
C ARG A 47 6.21 -8.27 -0.59
N GLU A 48 7.17 -9.20 -0.66
CA GLU A 48 7.47 -9.95 -1.88
C GLU A 48 6.34 -10.96 -2.16
N VAL A 49 5.27 -10.46 -2.79
CA VAL A 49 4.08 -11.26 -3.13
C VAL A 49 3.67 -11.01 -4.57
N ARG A 50 2.99 -11.98 -5.16
CA ARG A 50 2.37 -11.86 -6.47
C ARG A 50 0.94 -12.38 -6.41
N PHE A 51 0.00 -11.51 -6.77
CA PHE A 51 -1.42 -11.81 -6.94
C PHE A 51 -1.82 -11.50 -8.38
N PRO A 52 -2.96 -11.98 -8.87
CA PRO A 52 -3.42 -11.68 -10.24
C PRO A 52 -3.53 -10.18 -10.56
N PHE A 53 -3.78 -9.35 -9.53
CA PHE A 53 -3.98 -7.91 -9.64
C PHE A 53 -2.80 -7.08 -9.11
N LEU A 54 -1.73 -7.71 -8.60
CA LEU A 54 -0.60 -7.01 -7.97
C LEU A 54 0.66 -7.86 -8.02
N ASP A 55 1.77 -7.26 -8.43
CA ASP A 55 3.06 -7.95 -8.52
C ASP A 55 4.17 -7.14 -7.83
N PHE A 56 4.59 -7.58 -6.64
CA PHE A 56 5.71 -7.06 -5.85
C PHE A 56 6.87 -8.06 -5.79
N SER A 57 6.95 -8.99 -6.72
CA SER A 57 7.91 -10.10 -6.71
C SER A 57 9.37 -9.70 -6.90
N THR A 58 9.66 -8.48 -7.37
CA THR A 58 11.04 -8.01 -7.55
C THR A 58 11.29 -6.70 -6.79
N LEU A 59 12.54 -6.46 -6.42
CA LEU A 59 12.97 -5.22 -5.75
C LEU A 59 12.56 -3.97 -6.54
N ALA A 60 12.78 -3.97 -7.86
CA ALA A 60 12.41 -2.85 -8.72
C ALA A 60 10.90 -2.58 -8.73
N LYS A 61 10.05 -3.62 -8.73
CA LYS A 61 8.60 -3.46 -8.63
C LYS A 61 8.16 -2.90 -7.28
N ARG A 62 8.82 -3.29 -6.19
CA ARG A 62 8.55 -2.76 -4.86
C ARG A 62 8.98 -1.30 -4.75
N GLN A 63 10.12 -0.91 -5.34
CA GLN A 63 10.53 0.48 -5.45
C GLN A 63 9.48 1.32 -6.18
N ALA A 64 9.12 0.93 -7.40
CA ALA A 64 8.11 1.65 -8.20
C ALA A 64 6.77 1.78 -7.47
N ALA A 65 6.35 0.74 -6.73
CA ALA A 65 5.13 0.77 -5.93
C ALA A 65 5.23 1.73 -4.73
N CYS A 66 6.41 1.88 -4.12
CA CYS A 66 6.63 2.87 -3.06
C CYS A 66 6.60 4.30 -3.62
N GLU A 67 7.22 4.52 -4.78
CA GLU A 67 7.23 5.82 -5.47
C GLU A 67 5.81 6.23 -5.90
N ALA A 68 5.06 5.31 -6.49
CA ALA A 68 3.66 5.54 -6.87
C ALA A 68 2.76 5.83 -5.64
N GLU A 69 3.01 5.18 -4.50
CA GLU A 69 2.29 5.49 -3.25
C GLU A 69 2.56 6.92 -2.78
N ILE A 70 3.80 7.39 -2.87
CA ILE A 70 4.15 8.77 -2.53
C ILE A 70 3.47 9.75 -3.50
N GLU A 71 3.55 9.51 -4.79
CA GLU A 71 2.94 10.36 -5.82
C GLU A 71 1.43 10.50 -5.60
N ALA A 72 0.75 9.40 -5.36
CA ALA A 72 -0.71 9.38 -5.18
C ALA A 72 -1.17 10.03 -3.87
N ASN A 73 -0.43 9.87 -2.77
CA ASN A 73 -0.94 10.21 -1.43
C ASN A 73 -0.37 11.52 -0.86
N ARG A 74 0.87 11.90 -1.18
CA ARG A 74 1.49 13.13 -0.67
C ARG A 74 0.69 14.40 -0.96
N PRO A 75 0.01 14.57 -2.13
CA PRO A 75 -0.84 15.74 -2.37
C PRO A 75 -1.98 15.92 -1.36
N PHE A 76 -2.43 14.83 -0.73
CA PHE A 76 -3.54 14.83 0.24
C PHE A 76 -3.06 14.87 1.69
N ALA A 77 -1.85 14.39 1.95
CA ALA A 77 -1.26 14.31 3.29
C ALA A 77 0.24 14.66 3.27
N PRO A 78 0.63 15.88 2.87
CA PRO A 78 2.04 16.24 2.67
C PRO A 78 2.87 16.15 3.96
N ALA A 79 2.26 16.38 5.12
CA ALA A 79 2.93 16.27 6.41
C ALA A 79 3.15 14.82 6.87
N LEU A 80 2.46 13.86 6.27
CA LEU A 80 2.56 12.45 6.66
C LEU A 80 3.70 11.73 5.95
N TYR A 81 3.97 12.05 4.68
CA TYR A 81 4.89 11.31 3.82
C TYR A 81 6.24 12.00 3.70
N HIS A 82 7.30 11.43 4.28
CA HIS A 82 8.68 11.90 4.09
C HIS A 82 9.19 11.54 2.69
N GLY A 83 9.01 10.30 2.25
CA GLY A 83 9.44 9.84 0.92
C GLY A 83 9.66 8.33 0.86
N VAL A 84 10.38 7.91 -0.18
CA VAL A 84 10.87 6.54 -0.29
C VAL A 84 12.31 6.49 0.22
N VAL A 85 12.61 5.52 1.06
CA VAL A 85 13.94 5.31 1.62
C VAL A 85 14.43 3.90 1.30
N PRO A 86 15.69 3.74 0.82
CA PRO A 86 16.28 2.42 0.63
C PRO A 86 16.66 1.82 1.98
N ILE A 87 16.58 0.50 2.07
CA ILE A 87 17.29 -0.29 3.06
C ILE A 87 18.46 -0.91 2.33
N THR A 88 19.66 -0.61 2.78
CA THR A 88 20.90 -0.92 2.07
C THR A 88 21.72 -1.97 2.80
N CYS A 89 22.50 -2.74 2.03
CA CYS A 89 23.58 -3.55 2.55
C CYS A 89 24.89 -2.77 2.41
N GLU A 90 25.50 -2.42 3.52
CA GLU A 90 26.76 -1.68 3.54
C GLU A 90 27.96 -2.60 3.22
N ALA A 91 29.13 -2.00 2.94
CA ALA A 91 30.33 -2.73 2.55
C ALA A 91 30.81 -3.76 3.59
N ASP A 92 30.44 -3.57 4.86
CA ASP A 92 30.73 -4.50 5.97
C ASP A 92 29.64 -5.57 6.17
N GLY A 93 28.63 -5.60 5.29
CA GLY A 93 27.53 -6.56 5.32
C GLY A 93 26.39 -6.17 6.27
N ARG A 94 26.46 -5.04 6.98
CA ARG A 94 25.37 -4.57 7.85
C ARG A 94 24.27 -3.90 7.03
N LEU A 95 23.04 -4.01 7.53
CA LEU A 95 21.92 -3.28 6.97
C LEU A 95 21.84 -1.85 7.55
N ALA A 96 21.39 -0.91 6.71
CA ALA A 96 21.15 0.46 7.11
C ALA A 96 19.88 1.02 6.46
N ILE A 97 19.13 1.90 7.16
CA ILE A 97 18.03 2.65 6.59
C ILE A 97 18.59 3.94 5.99
N GLY A 98 18.41 4.14 4.68
CA GLY A 98 18.94 5.31 3.98
C GLY A 98 20.46 5.33 3.90
N GLY A 99 21.12 4.18 3.95
CA GLY A 99 22.56 4.03 3.81
C GLY A 99 23.07 4.35 2.39
N LYS A 100 24.36 4.11 2.18
CA LYS A 100 25.06 4.35 0.89
C LYS A 100 25.40 3.07 0.15
N GLY A 101 25.15 1.91 0.77
CA GLY A 101 25.39 0.58 0.21
C GLY A 101 24.41 0.21 -0.89
N GLU A 102 24.45 -1.05 -1.31
CA GLU A 102 23.53 -1.61 -2.31
C GLU A 102 22.10 -1.67 -1.75
N PRO A 103 21.08 -1.10 -2.42
CA PRO A 103 19.69 -1.26 -1.99
C PRO A 103 19.26 -2.73 -2.04
N VAL A 104 18.78 -3.25 -0.92
CA VAL A 104 18.24 -4.61 -0.80
C VAL A 104 16.72 -4.60 -0.57
N GLU A 105 16.16 -3.44 -0.14
CA GLU A 105 14.72 -3.25 -0.01
C GLU A 105 14.38 -1.75 -0.03
N TRP A 106 13.09 -1.44 -0.20
CA TRP A 106 12.54 -0.09 -0.23
C TRP A 106 11.39 0.05 0.76
N ALA A 107 11.35 1.19 1.45
CA ALA A 107 10.27 1.52 2.36
C ALA A 107 9.67 2.89 2.04
N VAL A 108 8.37 3.03 2.24
CA VAL A 108 7.73 4.34 2.38
C VAL A 108 7.97 4.81 3.81
N ASP A 109 8.65 5.95 3.95
CA ASP A 109 8.96 6.59 5.22
C ASP A 109 7.90 7.65 5.53
N MET A 110 7.27 7.51 6.69
CA MET A 110 6.12 8.32 7.10
C MET A 110 6.25 8.76 8.55
N VAL A 111 5.57 9.84 8.89
CA VAL A 111 5.24 10.17 10.26
C VAL A 111 4.21 9.16 10.77
N ARG A 112 4.44 8.62 11.97
CA ARG A 112 3.43 7.83 12.67
C ARG A 112 2.30 8.73 13.13
N PHE A 113 1.08 8.39 12.79
CA PHE A 113 -0.12 9.04 13.29
C PHE A 113 -0.81 8.19 14.38
N ASP A 114 -1.71 8.79 15.11
CA ASP A 114 -2.53 8.09 16.10
C ASP A 114 -3.56 7.20 15.38
N GLU A 115 -3.36 5.89 15.43
CA GLU A 115 -4.20 4.88 14.80
C GLU A 115 -5.66 4.91 15.33
N THR A 116 -5.89 5.48 16.52
CA THR A 116 -7.23 5.60 17.09
C THR A 116 -8.05 6.74 16.47
N GLN A 117 -7.41 7.59 15.66
CA GLN A 117 -8.03 8.73 14.97
C GLN A 117 -8.34 8.42 13.50
N THR A 118 -8.23 7.17 13.06
CA THR A 118 -8.68 6.77 11.72
C THR A 118 -10.21 6.78 11.62
N LEU A 119 -10.74 7.01 10.43
CA LEU A 119 -12.20 7.14 10.22
C LEU A 119 -12.98 5.89 10.61
N ASP A 120 -12.42 4.71 10.38
CA ASP A 120 -13.00 3.44 10.82
C ASP A 120 -13.11 3.38 12.35
N GLN A 121 -12.04 3.73 13.06
CA GLN A 121 -12.03 3.75 14.52
C GLN A 121 -12.97 4.82 15.10
N ILE A 122 -13.10 5.97 14.43
CA ILE A 122 -14.08 7.00 14.81
C ILE A 122 -15.50 6.49 14.58
N ALA A 123 -15.75 5.88 13.42
CA ALA A 123 -17.06 5.34 13.06
C ALA A 123 -17.53 4.27 14.06
N ASP A 124 -16.64 3.35 14.43
CA ASP A 124 -16.93 2.27 15.38
C ASP A 124 -17.19 2.79 16.80
N ARG A 125 -16.47 3.84 17.22
CA ARG A 125 -16.53 4.36 18.58
C ARG A 125 -17.72 5.32 18.81
N SER A 126 -17.97 6.22 17.86
CA SER A 126 -18.91 7.33 18.05
C SER A 126 -19.83 7.60 16.87
N GLY A 127 -19.65 6.90 15.76
CA GLY A 127 -20.29 7.23 14.49
C GLY A 127 -19.63 8.46 13.83
N ILE A 128 -20.00 8.70 12.59
CA ILE A 128 -19.59 9.88 11.82
C ILE A 128 -20.71 10.93 11.93
N ASP A 129 -20.46 12.00 12.63
CA ASP A 129 -21.41 13.10 12.75
C ASP A 129 -21.49 13.95 11.47
N VAL A 130 -22.49 14.83 11.40
CA VAL A 130 -22.74 15.69 10.22
C VAL A 130 -21.56 16.65 9.98
N GLY A 131 -20.92 17.15 11.03
CA GLY A 131 -19.77 18.07 10.93
C GLY A 131 -18.57 17.40 10.28
N LEU A 132 -18.22 16.19 10.73
CA LEU A 132 -17.15 15.39 10.13
C LEU A 132 -17.48 14.98 8.68
N ALA A 133 -18.73 14.60 8.40
CA ALA A 133 -19.18 14.27 7.06
C ALA A 133 -19.06 15.48 6.10
N ASP A 134 -19.44 16.67 6.53
CA ASP A 134 -19.30 17.92 5.74
C ASP A 134 -17.81 18.24 5.49
N GLN A 135 -16.96 18.12 6.50
CA GLN A 135 -15.52 18.34 6.36
C GLN A 135 -14.88 17.36 5.37
N LEU A 136 -15.23 16.08 5.42
CA LEU A 136 -14.79 15.07 4.48
C LEU A 136 -15.25 15.38 3.06
N ALA A 137 -16.54 15.73 2.88
CA ALA A 137 -17.10 16.07 1.59
C ALA A 137 -16.37 17.27 0.96
N ARG A 138 -16.10 18.33 1.72
CA ARG A 138 -15.33 19.50 1.26
C ARG A 138 -13.90 19.13 0.89
N THR A 139 -13.23 18.28 1.67
CA THR A 139 -11.86 17.84 1.40
C THR A 139 -11.81 17.04 0.10
N ILE A 140 -12.75 16.11 -0.10
CA ILE A 140 -12.86 15.31 -1.32
C ILE A 140 -13.18 16.20 -2.53
N ALA A 141 -14.15 17.09 -2.43
CA ALA A 141 -14.51 18.01 -3.50
C ALA A 141 -13.32 18.92 -3.91
N ALA A 142 -12.57 19.42 -2.93
CA ALA A 142 -11.38 20.21 -3.19
C ALA A 142 -10.26 19.39 -3.84
N ALA A 143 -10.13 18.11 -3.50
CA ALA A 143 -9.19 17.19 -4.14
C ALA A 143 -9.58 16.93 -5.60
N HIS A 144 -10.86 16.64 -5.88
CA HIS A 144 -11.36 16.44 -7.23
C HIS A 144 -11.18 17.71 -8.10
N ALA A 145 -11.44 18.90 -7.55
CA ALA A 145 -11.26 20.16 -8.28
C ALA A 145 -9.80 20.45 -8.67
N ARG A 146 -8.82 19.87 -7.96
CA ARG A 146 -7.39 20.01 -8.27
C ARG A 146 -6.83 18.88 -9.11
N ALA A 147 -7.56 17.79 -9.26
CA ALA A 147 -7.11 16.64 -10.04
C ALA A 147 -6.89 17.03 -11.51
N PRO A 148 -5.82 16.57 -12.15
CA PRO A 148 -5.60 16.79 -13.57
C PRO A 148 -6.75 16.19 -14.40
N VAL A 149 -7.21 16.91 -15.41
CA VAL A 149 -8.16 16.35 -16.40
C VAL A 149 -7.34 15.50 -17.37
N VAL A 150 -7.71 14.23 -17.52
CA VAL A 150 -7.12 13.31 -18.48
C VAL A 150 -8.15 13.03 -19.56
N GLU A 151 -7.87 13.50 -20.80
CA GLU A 151 -8.83 13.42 -21.91
C GLU A 151 -8.93 12.02 -22.53
N ASP A 152 -7.82 11.29 -22.59
CA ASP A 152 -7.71 9.99 -23.26
C ASP A 152 -7.46 8.82 -22.29
N ALA A 153 -8.06 8.87 -21.11
CA ALA A 153 -7.88 7.78 -20.15
C ALA A 153 -8.64 6.52 -20.60
N PRO A 154 -7.99 5.36 -20.69
CA PRO A 154 -8.62 4.11 -21.16
C PRO A 154 -9.48 3.47 -20.05
N TRP A 155 -10.43 4.24 -19.49
CA TRP A 155 -11.25 3.79 -18.36
C TRP A 155 -12.16 2.63 -18.70
N ILE A 156 -12.75 2.64 -19.92
CA ILE A 156 -13.64 1.58 -20.38
C ILE A 156 -12.86 0.28 -20.55
N GLU A 157 -11.69 0.33 -21.19
CA GLU A 157 -10.81 -0.82 -21.34
C GLU A 157 -10.31 -1.34 -19.99
N ALA A 158 -9.95 -0.45 -19.06
CA ALA A 158 -9.53 -0.83 -17.72
C ALA A 158 -10.66 -1.51 -16.94
N LEU A 159 -11.89 -0.95 -16.99
CA LEU A 159 -13.06 -1.53 -16.35
C LEU A 159 -13.43 -2.89 -16.97
N ALA A 160 -13.37 -3.01 -18.29
CA ALA A 160 -13.59 -4.27 -18.99
C ALA A 160 -12.57 -5.35 -18.55
N ALA A 161 -11.29 -4.95 -18.40
CA ALA A 161 -10.26 -5.86 -17.91
C ALA A 161 -10.53 -6.31 -16.45
N TYR A 162 -10.99 -5.42 -15.56
CA TYR A 162 -11.38 -5.79 -14.19
C TYR A 162 -12.58 -6.75 -14.17
N ILE A 163 -13.59 -6.55 -15.02
CA ILE A 163 -14.73 -7.48 -15.13
C ILE A 163 -14.23 -8.88 -15.52
N GLY A 164 -13.34 -8.98 -16.53
CA GLY A 164 -12.76 -10.24 -16.95
C GLY A 164 -11.90 -10.93 -15.87
N GLN A 165 -11.13 -10.15 -15.09
CA GLN A 165 -10.37 -10.67 -13.96
C GLN A 165 -11.28 -11.21 -12.85
N ASN A 166 -12.36 -10.49 -12.53
CA ASN A 166 -13.36 -10.93 -11.56
C ASN A 166 -14.06 -12.22 -12.01
N GLU A 167 -14.43 -12.32 -13.27
CA GLU A 167 -15.00 -13.57 -13.82
C GLU A 167 -14.05 -14.75 -13.62
N THR A 168 -12.77 -14.57 -13.95
CA THR A 168 -11.74 -15.59 -13.77
C THR A 168 -11.59 -16.00 -12.32
N ALA A 169 -11.56 -15.02 -11.39
CA ALA A 169 -11.43 -15.27 -9.95
C ALA A 169 -12.66 -16.01 -9.39
N PHE A 170 -13.86 -15.63 -9.80
CA PHE A 170 -15.09 -16.30 -9.39
C PHE A 170 -15.19 -17.71 -9.99
N ALA A 171 -14.70 -17.91 -11.22
CA ALA A 171 -14.64 -19.24 -11.84
C ALA A 171 -13.71 -20.19 -11.07
N ALA A 172 -12.61 -19.68 -10.52
CA ALA A 172 -11.71 -20.47 -9.70
C ALA A 172 -12.30 -20.85 -8.32
N SER A 173 -13.44 -20.28 -7.94
CA SER A 173 -14.13 -20.49 -6.66
C SER A 173 -15.56 -21.02 -6.84
N GLU A 174 -15.75 -22.02 -7.70
CA GLU A 174 -17.08 -22.57 -8.07
C GLU A 174 -17.95 -23.02 -6.89
N ALA A 175 -17.34 -23.46 -5.79
CA ALA A 175 -18.07 -23.81 -4.58
C ALA A 175 -18.80 -22.63 -3.93
N LEU A 176 -18.36 -21.40 -4.19
CA LEU A 176 -18.94 -20.17 -3.64
C LEU A 176 -19.85 -19.44 -4.64
N TYR A 177 -19.57 -19.56 -5.93
CA TYR A 177 -20.23 -18.79 -6.99
C TYR A 177 -20.81 -19.73 -8.06
N ARG A 178 -22.16 -19.82 -8.10
CA ARG A 178 -22.85 -20.66 -9.09
C ARG A 178 -22.61 -20.14 -10.50
N PRO A 179 -22.31 -21.01 -11.49
CA PRO A 179 -21.99 -20.58 -12.87
C PRO A 179 -23.02 -19.62 -13.47
N ALA A 180 -24.32 -19.92 -13.34
CA ALA A 180 -25.38 -19.07 -13.89
C ALA A 180 -25.42 -17.65 -13.29
N GLU A 181 -25.14 -17.52 -12.00
CA GLU A 181 -25.10 -16.21 -11.33
C GLU A 181 -23.86 -15.40 -11.74
N ARG A 182 -22.71 -16.07 -11.83
CA ARG A 182 -21.46 -15.48 -12.29
C ARG A 182 -21.61 -14.95 -13.72
N GLU A 183 -22.12 -15.78 -14.64
CA GLU A 183 -22.36 -15.37 -16.03
C GLU A 183 -23.36 -14.22 -16.15
N ALA A 184 -24.43 -14.23 -15.34
CA ALA A 184 -25.40 -13.15 -15.31
C ALA A 184 -24.76 -11.84 -14.83
N LEU A 185 -23.93 -11.90 -13.78
CA LEU A 185 -23.19 -10.75 -13.26
C LEU A 185 -22.22 -10.20 -14.32
N THR A 186 -21.43 -11.06 -14.93
CA THR A 186 -20.47 -10.67 -15.98
C THR A 186 -21.17 -9.99 -17.15
N ARG A 187 -22.26 -10.58 -17.67
CA ARG A 187 -23.06 -9.96 -18.75
C ARG A 187 -23.63 -8.61 -18.33
N ALA A 188 -24.19 -8.50 -17.13
CA ALA A 188 -24.75 -7.24 -16.65
C ALA A 188 -23.67 -6.16 -16.48
N SER A 189 -22.49 -6.54 -16.00
CA SER A 189 -21.35 -5.63 -15.83
C SER A 189 -20.84 -5.10 -17.18
N PHE A 190 -20.68 -5.96 -18.19
CA PHE A 190 -20.30 -5.50 -19.53
C PHE A 190 -21.39 -4.67 -20.23
N ALA A 191 -22.66 -4.93 -19.95
CA ALA A 191 -23.77 -4.15 -20.52
C ALA A 191 -23.89 -2.76 -19.90
N ALA A 192 -23.27 -2.51 -18.74
CA ALA A 192 -23.26 -1.23 -18.05
C ALA A 192 -22.05 -0.34 -18.41
N LEU A 193 -21.08 -0.88 -19.16
CA LEU A 193 -19.96 -0.12 -19.74
C LEU A 193 -20.38 0.64 -20.99
#